data_b78634227acbc935e780eb0e188c2cf1
#
_entry.id   b78634227acbc935e780eb0e188c2cf1
#
_cell.length_a   1.000
_cell.length_b   1.000
_cell.length_c   1.000
_cell.angle_alpha   90.00
_cell.angle_beta   90.00
_cell.angle_gamma   90.00
#
_symmetry.space_group_name_H-M   'P 1'
#
loop_
_entity.id
_entity.type
_entity.pdbx_description
1 polymer ?
#
loop_
_entity_poly.entity_id
_entity_poly.type
_entity_poly.pdbx_seq_one_letter_code
_entity_poly.pdbx_strand_id
1 'polypeptide(L)'
;MGRDKPTILLVHCHYRLPGGEDVVFAAERAMLERRGHRVVVYERSNEEPGLAARVLMPLRAVFSLKAWREVRALIRSEGVDLVHVHNTLFAVSPSVFWAARSEKVPAVQTLHNFRLFCPAGVLLRDGRVC
;
A
#
# COMPACT_ATOMS: atom_id res chain seq x y z
N MET A 1 -21.88 21.22 3.72
CA MET A 1 -21.92 20.72 2.34
C MET A 1 -20.99 19.52 2.26
N GLY A 2 -21.55 18.33 2.09
CA GLY A 2 -20.76 17.11 1.88
C GLY A 2 -19.99 17.23 0.57
N ARG A 3 -18.72 16.77 0.55
CA ARG A 3 -17.99 16.67 -0.69
C ARG A 3 -18.72 15.66 -1.57
N ASP A 4 -19.03 16.04 -2.81
CA ASP A 4 -19.75 15.16 -3.75
C ASP A 4 -18.96 13.90 -4.12
N LYS A 5 -17.65 13.88 -3.86
CA LYS A 5 -16.74 12.76 -4.15
C LYS A 5 -15.76 12.52 -3.01
N PRO A 6 -15.50 11.25 -2.66
CA PRO A 6 -14.57 10.90 -1.60
C PRO A 6 -13.13 11.30 -1.92
N THR A 7 -12.39 11.64 -0.86
CA THR A 7 -10.93 11.75 -0.87
C THR A 7 -10.34 10.36 -0.67
N ILE A 8 -9.51 9.91 -1.59
CA ILE A 8 -8.94 8.56 -1.59
C ILE A 8 -7.44 8.63 -1.32
N LEU A 9 -6.97 7.89 -0.30
CA LEU A 9 -5.56 7.68 -0.05
C LEU A 9 -5.10 6.41 -0.76
N LEU A 10 -4.28 6.57 -1.79
CA LEU A 10 -3.61 5.46 -2.46
C LEU A 10 -2.30 5.14 -1.74
N VAL A 11 -2.10 3.87 -1.40
CA VAL A 11 -0.91 3.37 -0.71
C VAL A 11 -0.19 2.36 -1.59
N HIS A 12 1.09 2.60 -1.85
CA HIS A 12 1.92 1.70 -2.66
C HIS A 12 3.35 1.61 -2.15
N CYS A 13 3.92 0.42 -2.24
CA CYS A 13 5.33 0.16 -1.99
C CYS A 13 6.00 -0.34 -3.27
N HIS A 14 6.87 0.48 -3.84
CA HIS A 14 7.60 0.14 -5.05
C HIS A 14 8.64 -0.94 -4.79
N TYR A 15 8.76 -1.89 -5.71
CA TYR A 15 9.92 -2.77 -5.77
C TYR A 15 11.11 -2.03 -6.38
N ARG A 16 12.32 -2.61 -6.25
CA ARG A 16 13.54 -2.08 -6.86
C ARG A 16 13.46 -1.99 -8.39
N LEU A 17 12.79 -2.95 -9.01
CA LEU A 17 12.53 -2.97 -10.45
C LEU A 17 11.05 -2.67 -10.65
N PRO A 18 10.72 -1.65 -11.47
CA PRO A 18 9.35 -1.37 -11.82
C PRO A 18 8.66 -2.58 -12.41
N GLY A 19 7.44 -2.83 -11.98
CA GLY A 19 6.63 -3.98 -12.40
C GLY A 19 5.26 -3.58 -12.91
N GLY A 20 4.46 -4.58 -13.29
CA GLY A 20 3.09 -4.35 -13.74
C GLY A 20 2.20 -3.68 -12.70
N GLU A 21 2.49 -3.89 -11.41
CA GLU A 21 1.74 -3.26 -10.32
C GLU A 21 1.96 -1.74 -10.24
N ASP A 22 3.15 -1.24 -10.61
CA ASP A 22 3.41 0.21 -10.68
C ASP A 22 2.60 0.86 -11.79
N VAL A 23 2.48 0.16 -12.94
CA VAL A 23 1.65 0.62 -14.08
C VAL A 23 0.18 0.68 -13.69
N VAL A 24 -0.33 -0.37 -13.01
CA VAL A 24 -1.71 -0.40 -12.55
C VAL A 24 -1.97 0.71 -11.53
N PHE A 25 -1.07 0.92 -10.58
CA PHE A 25 -1.17 1.98 -9.58
C PHE A 25 -1.27 3.37 -10.25
N ALA A 26 -0.38 3.66 -11.19
CA ALA A 26 -0.38 4.93 -11.90
C ALA A 26 -1.64 5.13 -12.75
N ALA A 27 -2.10 4.08 -13.43
CA ALA A 27 -3.32 4.12 -14.24
C ALA A 27 -4.57 4.34 -13.38
N GLU A 28 -4.66 3.69 -12.23
CA GLU A 28 -5.78 3.85 -11.30
C GLU A 28 -5.80 5.24 -10.67
N ARG A 29 -4.65 5.75 -10.23
CA ARG A 29 -4.53 7.13 -9.78
C ARG A 29 -5.07 8.11 -10.82
N ALA A 30 -4.57 8.03 -12.06
CA ALA A 30 -5.00 8.90 -13.15
C ALA A 30 -6.50 8.76 -13.47
N MET A 31 -7.05 7.55 -13.36
CA MET A 31 -8.49 7.31 -13.56
C MET A 31 -9.33 7.99 -12.47
N LEU A 32 -8.95 7.86 -11.20
CA LEU A 32 -9.66 8.48 -10.09
C LEU A 32 -9.61 10.00 -10.16
N GLU A 33 -8.43 10.58 -10.46
CA GLU A 33 -8.26 12.02 -10.66
C GLU A 33 -9.11 12.54 -11.82
N ARG A 34 -9.13 11.85 -12.98
CA ARG A 34 -10.01 12.20 -14.13
C ARG A 34 -11.49 12.13 -13.79
N ARG A 35 -11.88 11.26 -12.87
CA ARG A 35 -13.24 11.17 -12.35
C ARG A 35 -13.57 12.23 -11.30
N GLY A 36 -12.60 13.08 -10.97
CA GLY A 36 -12.75 14.21 -10.06
C GLY A 36 -12.66 13.84 -8.58
N HIS A 37 -12.11 12.66 -8.24
CA HIS A 37 -11.75 12.35 -6.87
C HIS A 37 -10.51 13.13 -6.46
N ARG A 38 -10.43 13.54 -5.21
CA ARG A 38 -9.19 14.00 -4.61
C ARG A 38 -8.36 12.77 -4.25
N VAL A 39 -7.18 12.65 -4.85
CA VAL A 39 -6.27 11.53 -4.60
C VAL A 39 -5.08 12.03 -3.80
N VAL A 40 -4.88 11.43 -2.63
CA VAL A 40 -3.68 11.58 -1.80
C VAL A 40 -2.85 10.34 -1.99
N VAL A 41 -1.52 10.48 -2.05
CA VAL A 41 -0.62 9.36 -2.34
C VAL A 41 0.35 9.15 -1.19
N TYR A 42 0.50 7.90 -0.75
CA TYR A 42 1.54 7.46 0.16
C TYR A 42 2.36 6.37 -0.51
N GLU A 43 3.53 6.75 -0.99
CA GLU A 43 4.46 5.85 -1.68
C GLU A 43 5.74 5.67 -0.87
N ARG A 44 6.29 4.47 -0.90
CA ARG A 44 7.61 4.13 -0.37
C ARG A 44 8.33 3.22 -1.35
N SER A 45 9.64 3.28 -1.38
CA SER A 45 10.48 2.35 -2.12
C SER A 45 11.24 1.44 -1.16
N ASN A 46 11.48 0.21 -1.60
CA ASN A 46 12.31 -0.76 -0.90
C ASN A 46 13.79 -0.51 -1.27
N GLU A 47 14.36 0.61 -0.77
CA GLU A 47 15.80 0.86 -0.89
C GLU A 47 16.60 -0.14 -0.05
N GLU A 48 17.90 -0.32 -0.38
CA GLU A 48 18.75 -1.22 0.40
C GLU A 48 18.85 -0.76 1.85
N PRO A 49 18.33 -1.55 2.79
CA PRO A 49 18.48 -1.19 4.20
C PRO A 49 19.94 -1.36 4.62
N GLY A 50 20.49 -0.39 5.34
CA GLY A 50 21.76 -0.57 6.04
C GLY A 50 21.73 -1.79 6.97
N LEU A 51 22.89 -2.29 7.38
CA LEU A 51 23.03 -3.56 8.13
C LEU A 51 22.10 -3.65 9.36
N ALA A 52 21.98 -2.59 10.14
CA ALA A 52 21.09 -2.54 11.31
C ALA A 52 19.60 -2.63 10.93
N ALA A 53 19.22 -2.05 9.78
CA ALA A 53 17.85 -2.11 9.31
C ALA A 53 17.48 -3.49 8.75
N ARG A 54 18.44 -4.26 8.24
CA ARG A 54 18.24 -5.65 7.79
C ARG A 54 17.85 -6.58 8.93
N VAL A 55 18.44 -6.41 10.11
CA VAL A 55 18.12 -7.21 11.29
C VAL A 55 16.68 -6.95 11.77
N LEU A 56 16.21 -5.71 11.68
CA LEU A 56 14.85 -5.31 12.08
C LEU A 56 13.81 -5.48 10.97
N MET A 57 14.23 -5.85 9.76
CA MET A 57 13.34 -5.96 8.59
C MET A 57 12.17 -6.93 8.79
N PRO A 58 12.34 -8.13 9.39
CA PRO A 58 11.21 -9.03 9.63
C PRO A 58 10.14 -8.42 10.53
N LEU A 59 10.53 -7.74 11.58
CA LEU A 59 9.60 -7.05 12.50
C LEU A 59 8.89 -5.89 11.79
N ARG A 60 9.63 -5.10 11.00
CA ARG A 60 9.08 -3.98 10.24
C ARG A 60 8.15 -4.44 9.12
N ALA A 61 8.40 -5.61 8.52
CA ALA A 61 7.53 -6.19 7.50
C ALA A 61 6.17 -6.58 8.08
N VAL A 62 6.10 -6.97 9.35
CA VAL A 62 4.84 -7.28 10.04
C VAL A 62 4.14 -6.00 10.50
N PHE A 63 4.87 -5.08 11.14
CA PHE A 63 4.31 -3.82 11.62
C PHE A 63 5.34 -2.69 11.60
N SER A 64 5.06 -1.66 10.79
CA SER A 64 5.85 -0.42 10.73
C SER A 64 5.15 0.70 11.50
N LEU A 65 5.68 1.01 12.69
CA LEU A 65 5.15 2.13 13.49
C LEU A 65 5.27 3.48 12.76
N LYS A 66 6.31 3.63 11.94
CA LYS A 66 6.50 4.81 11.09
C LYS A 66 5.37 4.94 10.07
N ALA A 67 5.13 3.89 9.28
CA ALA A 67 4.05 3.90 8.29
C ALA A 67 2.67 4.10 8.94
N TRP A 68 2.43 3.44 10.07
CA TRP A 68 1.20 3.62 10.83
C TRP A 68 0.97 5.08 11.25
N ARG A 69 2.00 5.76 11.79
CA ARG A 69 1.90 7.18 12.19
C ARG A 69 1.70 8.11 11.00
N GLU A 70 2.46 7.92 9.94
CA GLU A 70 2.40 8.75 8.73
C GLU A 70 1.06 8.63 8.02
N VAL A 71 0.55 7.41 7.85
CA VAL A 71 -0.77 7.18 7.24
C VAL A 71 -1.90 7.75 8.09
N ARG A 72 -1.84 7.60 9.41
CA ARG A 72 -2.81 8.25 10.30
C ARG A 72 -2.79 9.77 10.18
N ALA A 73 -1.60 10.36 10.12
CA ALA A 73 -1.45 11.80 9.96
C ALA A 73 -2.08 12.28 8.64
N LEU A 74 -1.83 11.57 7.55
CA LEU A 74 -2.44 11.85 6.23
C LEU A 74 -3.96 11.71 6.27
N ILE A 75 -4.48 10.65 6.86
CA ILE A 75 -5.94 10.45 6.97
C ILE A 75 -6.59 11.65 7.65
N ARG A 76 -6.01 12.13 8.74
CA ARG A 76 -6.55 13.25 9.50
C ARG A 76 -6.40 14.60 8.79
N SER A 77 -5.19 14.90 8.28
CA SER A 77 -4.88 16.20 7.69
C SER A 77 -5.59 16.42 6.35
N GLU A 78 -5.74 15.35 5.56
CA GLU A 78 -6.34 15.40 4.23
C GLU A 78 -7.85 15.09 4.22
N GLY A 79 -8.40 14.63 5.35
CA GLY A 79 -9.79 14.22 5.45
C GLY A 79 -10.11 13.06 4.51
N VAL A 80 -9.33 11.99 4.60
CA VAL A 80 -9.45 10.80 3.76
C VAL A 80 -10.73 10.04 4.09
N ASP A 81 -11.48 9.67 3.06
CA ASP A 81 -12.73 8.90 3.18
C ASP A 81 -12.52 7.41 2.89
N LEU A 82 -11.48 7.04 2.13
CA LEU A 82 -11.14 5.67 1.76
C LEU A 82 -9.63 5.49 1.64
N VAL A 83 -9.09 4.42 2.20
CA VAL A 83 -7.71 3.98 1.97
C VAL A 83 -7.70 2.84 0.96
N HIS A 84 -7.00 3.01 -0.16
CA HIS A 84 -6.83 1.97 -1.16
C HIS A 84 -5.35 1.54 -1.23
N VAL A 85 -5.11 0.29 -0.91
CA VAL A 85 -3.77 -0.29 -0.77
C VAL A 85 -3.47 -1.20 -1.96
N HIS A 86 -2.34 -0.99 -2.63
CA HIS A 86 -1.84 -1.84 -3.72
C HIS A 86 -0.80 -2.83 -3.22
N ASN A 87 0.29 -2.33 -2.65
CA ASN A 87 1.36 -3.18 -2.15
C ASN A 87 1.88 -2.66 -0.81
N THR A 88 2.06 -3.56 0.15
CA THR A 88 2.55 -3.23 1.49
C THR A 88 3.91 -3.85 1.82
N LEU A 89 4.49 -4.61 0.88
CA LEU A 89 5.62 -5.47 1.19
C LEU A 89 6.87 -4.66 1.63
N PHE A 90 7.37 -4.99 2.81
CA PHE A 90 8.52 -4.46 3.53
C PHE A 90 8.39 -3.00 4.04
N ALA A 91 8.54 -1.97 3.20
CA ALA A 91 8.66 -0.60 3.67
C ALA A 91 7.36 0.01 4.21
N VAL A 92 6.22 -0.42 3.71
CA VAL A 92 4.89 0.06 4.14
C VAL A 92 4.32 -0.79 5.26
N SER A 93 4.34 -2.12 5.13
CA SER A 93 3.76 -3.14 6.02
C SER A 93 2.22 -3.09 6.14
N PRO A 94 1.58 -4.15 6.64
CA PRO A 94 0.14 -4.18 6.91
C PRO A 94 -0.34 -3.15 7.94
N SER A 95 0.57 -2.44 8.63
CA SER A 95 0.22 -1.42 9.63
C SER A 95 -0.69 -0.31 9.10
N VAL A 96 -0.73 -0.11 7.77
CA VAL A 96 -1.63 0.87 7.11
C VAL A 96 -3.10 0.52 7.31
N PHE A 97 -3.47 -0.75 7.37
CA PHE A 97 -4.84 -1.18 7.67
C PHE A 97 -5.23 -0.87 9.12
N TRP A 98 -4.28 -1.01 10.06
CA TRP A 98 -4.47 -0.60 11.44
C TRP A 98 -4.58 0.92 11.58
N ALA A 99 -3.84 1.67 10.76
CA ALA A 99 -3.97 3.12 10.70
C ALA A 99 -5.38 3.53 10.25
N ALA A 100 -5.87 2.99 9.12
CA ALA A 100 -7.22 3.22 8.62
C ALA A 100 -8.29 2.86 9.67
N ARG A 101 -8.18 1.66 10.26
CA ARG A 101 -9.11 1.21 11.30
C ARG A 101 -9.14 2.14 12.52
N SER A 102 -7.98 2.62 12.99
CA SER A 102 -7.90 3.52 14.14
C SER A 102 -8.56 4.88 13.89
N GLU A 103 -8.64 5.31 12.63
CA GLU A 103 -9.32 6.53 12.20
C GLU A 103 -10.74 6.26 11.69
N LYS A 104 -11.24 5.03 11.78
CA LYS A 104 -12.57 4.59 11.31
C LYS A 104 -12.80 4.84 9.82
N VAL A 105 -11.74 4.79 9.02
CA VAL A 105 -11.79 4.93 7.57
C VAL A 105 -11.77 3.53 6.94
N PRO A 106 -12.68 3.22 6.01
CA PRO A 106 -12.65 1.95 5.29
C PRO A 106 -11.37 1.78 4.48
N ALA A 107 -10.90 0.54 4.35
CA ALA A 107 -9.73 0.20 3.56
C ALA A 107 -10.04 -0.95 2.60
N VAL A 108 -9.56 -0.82 1.37
CA VAL A 108 -9.62 -1.84 0.33
C VAL A 108 -8.21 -2.17 -0.16
N GLN A 109 -8.02 -3.34 -0.73
CA GLN A 109 -6.72 -3.75 -1.28
C GLN A 109 -6.89 -4.37 -2.66
N THR A 110 -6.06 -3.95 -3.61
CA THR A 110 -5.85 -4.65 -4.88
C THR A 110 -4.72 -5.65 -4.71
N LEU A 111 -5.01 -6.93 -4.95
CA LEU A 111 -4.03 -8.01 -4.91
C LEU A 111 -3.42 -8.19 -6.30
N HIS A 112 -2.12 -7.93 -6.43
CA HIS A 112 -1.38 -8.03 -7.69
C HIS A 112 -0.71 -9.38 -7.91
N ASN A 113 -0.65 -10.21 -6.87
CA ASN A 113 0.01 -11.52 -6.89
C ASN A 113 -0.62 -12.46 -5.86
N PHE A 114 -0.20 -13.71 -5.88
CA PHE A 114 -0.74 -14.77 -5.02
C PHE A 114 0.04 -14.94 -3.70
N ARG A 115 0.76 -13.95 -3.21
CA ARG A 115 1.61 -14.06 -2.01
C ARG A 115 0.88 -14.42 -0.72
N LEU A 116 -0.42 -14.18 -0.66
CA LEU A 116 -1.24 -14.62 0.47
C LEU A 116 -1.37 -16.15 0.55
N PHE A 117 -1.15 -16.85 -0.56
CA PHE A 117 -1.33 -18.31 -0.67
C PHE A 117 -0.03 -19.02 -1.10
N CYS A 118 0.90 -18.30 -1.73
CA CYS A 118 2.12 -18.86 -2.31
C CYS A 118 3.31 -17.94 -2.01
N PRO A 119 4.36 -18.42 -1.30
CA PRO A 119 5.55 -17.62 -1.01
C PRO A 119 6.25 -17.06 -2.25
N ALA A 120 6.22 -17.81 -3.37
CA ALA A 120 6.74 -17.34 -4.66
C ALA A 120 5.82 -16.31 -5.36
N GLY A 121 4.55 -16.23 -4.95
CA GLY A 121 3.57 -15.29 -5.50
C GLY A 121 2.98 -15.64 -6.85
N VAL A 122 3.35 -16.79 -7.43
CA VAL A 122 2.99 -17.15 -8.81
C VAL A 122 2.19 -18.44 -8.94
N LEU A 123 1.95 -19.16 -7.83
CA LEU A 123 1.28 -20.47 -7.80
C LEU A 123 1.91 -21.50 -8.76
N LEU A 124 3.22 -21.44 -8.95
CA LEU A 124 3.95 -22.34 -9.83
C LEU A 124 5.13 -22.95 -9.06
N ARG A 125 5.27 -24.29 -9.16
CA ARG A 125 6.39 -25.03 -8.61
C ARG A 125 6.85 -26.09 -9.62
N ASP A 126 8.14 -26.14 -9.94
CA ASP A 126 8.76 -27.10 -10.84
C ASP A 126 8.03 -27.20 -12.21
N GLY A 127 7.60 -26.06 -12.76
CA GLY A 127 6.89 -25.98 -14.04
C GLY A 127 5.42 -26.44 -14.00
N ARG A 128 4.87 -26.69 -12.81
CA ARG A 128 3.47 -27.10 -12.63
C ARG A 128 2.72 -26.12 -11.75
N VAL A 129 1.44 -25.93 -12.03
CA VAL A 129 0.55 -25.14 -11.17
C VAL A 129 0.39 -25.86 -9.84
N CYS A 130 0.50 -25.10 -8.74
CA CYS A 130 0.32 -25.63 -7.39
C CYS A 130 -1.11 -26.08 -7.11
#